data_a8c98e1adccde6b64c4bf090269c7fca
#
_entry.id   a8c98e1adccde6b64c4bf090269c7fca
#
_cell.length_a   1.000
_cell.length_b   1.000
_cell.length_c   1.000
_cell.angle_alpha   90.00
_cell.angle_beta   90.00
_cell.angle_gamma   90.00
#
_symmetry.space_group_name_H-M   'P 1'
#
loop_
_entity.id
_entity.type
_entity.pdbx_description
1 polymer ?
#
loop_
_entity_poly.entity_id
_entity_poly.type
_entity_poly.pdbx_seq_one_letter_code
_entity_poly.pdbx_strand_id
1 'polypeptide(L)'
;MTRGLAEIARYAWSCGADPLTCAGLAGFGDLIATCTSTHSRNRTVGEMLAKGATLADITVRLGGQVAEGIGTTEAIHALAAAKGVDMPIAAETYRVLFEGKPVREAMRGLMDRERGEELSGPLANVSRLLRVTGVTTGDDRPPE
;
A
#
# COMPACT_ATOMS: atom_id res chain seq x y z
N MET A 1 2.35 -6.85 2.32
CA MET A 1 2.57 -6.45 0.91
C MET A 1 1.29 -6.52 0.08
N THR A 2 0.48 -7.58 0.15
CA THR A 2 -0.77 -7.72 -0.63
C THR A 2 -1.76 -6.57 -0.45
N ARG A 3 -1.99 -6.12 0.78
CA ARG A 3 -2.81 -4.92 1.06
C ARG A 3 -2.26 -3.66 0.40
N GLY A 4 -0.94 -3.44 0.48
CA GLY A 4 -0.31 -2.29 -0.18
C GLY A 4 -0.49 -2.32 -1.70
N LEU A 5 -0.37 -3.50 -2.31
CA LEU A 5 -0.64 -3.68 -3.74
C LEU A 5 -2.10 -3.35 -4.08
N ALA A 6 -3.06 -3.76 -3.24
CA ALA A 6 -4.47 -3.45 -3.45
C ALA A 6 -4.76 -1.94 -3.39
N GLU A 7 -4.09 -1.20 -2.49
CA GLU A 7 -4.19 0.27 -2.43
C GLU A 7 -3.60 0.91 -3.69
N ILE A 8 -2.42 0.48 -4.13
CA ILE A 8 -1.78 0.97 -5.35
C ILE A 8 -2.68 0.73 -6.56
N ALA A 9 -3.22 -0.48 -6.72
CA ALA A 9 -4.10 -0.83 -7.82
C ALA A 9 -5.39 0.00 -7.81
N ARG A 10 -5.98 0.24 -6.63
CA ARG A 10 -7.17 1.06 -6.46
C ARG A 10 -6.93 2.52 -6.85
N TYR A 11 -5.80 3.07 -6.43
CA TYR A 11 -5.42 4.42 -6.80
C TYR A 11 -5.13 4.54 -8.31
N ALA A 12 -4.36 3.60 -8.88
CA ALA A 12 -4.06 3.54 -10.30
C ALA A 12 -5.34 3.48 -11.16
N TRP A 13 -6.30 2.64 -10.75
CA TRP A 13 -7.62 2.58 -11.37
C TRP A 13 -8.35 3.93 -11.35
N SER A 14 -8.33 4.63 -10.22
CA SER A 14 -8.93 5.97 -10.09
C SER A 14 -8.30 7.02 -11.02
N CYS A 15 -7.09 6.75 -11.48
CA CYS A 15 -6.36 7.55 -12.45
C CYS A 15 -6.53 7.06 -13.90
N GLY A 16 -7.35 6.02 -14.15
CA GLY A 16 -7.59 5.46 -15.47
C GLY A 16 -6.57 4.40 -15.91
N ALA A 17 -5.66 3.97 -15.04
CA ALA A 17 -4.71 2.90 -15.34
C ALA A 17 -5.35 1.51 -15.21
N ASP A 18 -4.78 0.53 -15.93
CA ASP A 18 -5.17 -0.88 -15.78
C ASP A 18 -4.59 -1.43 -14.46
N PRO A 19 -5.44 -1.91 -13.53
CA PRO A 19 -5.00 -2.50 -12.25
C PRO A 19 -4.08 -3.72 -12.44
N LEU A 20 -4.22 -4.46 -13.54
CA LEU A 20 -3.39 -5.62 -13.85
C LEU A 20 -1.93 -5.23 -14.08
N THR A 21 -1.67 -4.02 -14.57
CA THR A 21 -0.30 -3.49 -14.69
C THR A 21 0.39 -3.46 -13.33
N CYS A 22 -0.34 -3.12 -12.27
CA CYS A 22 0.21 -3.11 -10.90
C CYS A 22 0.50 -4.51 -10.35
N ALA A 23 -0.16 -5.55 -10.86
CA ALA A 23 0.08 -6.94 -10.46
C ALA A 23 1.36 -7.54 -11.07
N GLY A 24 1.92 -6.90 -12.11
CA GLY A 24 3.14 -7.33 -12.80
C GLY A 24 4.43 -6.84 -12.14
N LEU A 25 5.53 -6.93 -12.90
CA LEU A 25 6.87 -6.53 -12.46
C LEU A 25 6.96 -5.05 -12.09
N ALA A 26 6.25 -4.18 -12.82
CA ALA A 26 6.26 -2.74 -12.60
C ALA A 26 5.56 -2.29 -11.29
N GLY A 27 4.70 -3.13 -10.71
CA GLY A 27 4.03 -2.87 -9.45
C GLY A 27 4.46 -3.84 -8.35
N PHE A 28 3.99 -5.08 -8.40
CA PHE A 28 4.26 -6.07 -7.35
C PHE A 28 5.73 -6.44 -7.25
N GLY A 29 6.43 -6.57 -8.39
CA GLY A 29 7.87 -6.85 -8.42
C GLY A 29 8.68 -5.73 -7.74
N ASP A 30 8.40 -4.48 -8.07
CA ASP A 30 9.05 -3.31 -7.45
C ASP A 30 8.71 -3.21 -5.96
N LEU A 31 7.46 -3.44 -5.58
CA LEU A 31 7.03 -3.44 -4.18
C LEU A 31 7.80 -4.49 -3.36
N ILE A 32 7.96 -5.71 -3.88
CA ILE A 32 8.75 -6.75 -3.22
C ILE A 32 10.20 -6.29 -3.07
N ALA A 33 10.83 -5.86 -4.16
CA ALA A 33 12.21 -5.41 -4.16
C ALA A 33 12.44 -4.29 -3.15
N THR A 34 11.56 -3.29 -3.12
CA THR A 34 11.64 -2.15 -2.19
C THR A 34 11.47 -2.60 -0.73
N CYS A 35 10.52 -3.49 -0.45
CA CYS A 35 10.25 -3.93 0.94
C CYS A 35 11.32 -4.89 1.47
N THR A 36 11.98 -5.67 0.63
CA THR A 36 12.92 -6.72 1.05
C THR A 36 14.38 -6.31 0.96
N SER A 37 14.73 -5.39 0.06
CA SER A 37 16.10 -4.95 -0.14
C SER A 37 16.67 -4.20 1.08
N THR A 38 17.83 -4.61 1.54
CA THR A 38 18.59 -3.89 2.58
C THR A 38 19.15 -2.55 2.10
N HIS A 39 19.18 -2.31 0.80
CA HIS A 39 19.60 -1.05 0.18
C HIS A 39 18.44 -0.06 0.00
N SER A 40 17.20 -0.47 0.29
CA SER A 40 16.05 0.41 0.18
C SER A 40 16.07 1.51 1.25
N ARG A 41 16.15 2.75 0.81
CA ARG A 41 16.06 3.93 1.70
C ARG A 41 14.71 4.00 2.38
N ASN A 42 13.63 3.69 1.68
CA ASN A 42 12.28 3.67 2.25
C ASN A 42 12.15 2.61 3.36
N ARG A 43 12.74 1.43 3.18
CA ARG A 43 12.83 0.41 4.22
C ARG A 43 13.63 0.91 5.42
N THR A 44 14.78 1.52 5.20
CA THR A 44 15.61 2.10 6.27
C THR A 44 14.83 3.14 7.07
N VAL A 45 14.07 4.03 6.42
CA VAL A 45 13.18 4.99 7.09
C VAL A 45 12.18 4.25 7.99
N GLY A 46 11.48 3.25 7.46
CA GLY A 46 10.50 2.47 8.22
C GLY A 46 11.11 1.79 9.45
N GLU A 47 12.30 1.18 9.31
CA GLU A 47 13.01 0.54 10.41
C GLU A 47 13.45 1.54 11.50
N MET A 48 13.87 2.73 11.12
CA MET A 48 14.26 3.78 12.06
C MET A 48 13.05 4.35 12.80
N LEU A 49 11.96 4.63 12.10
CA LEU A 49 10.69 5.06 12.71
C LEU A 49 10.16 4.02 13.71
N ALA A 50 10.23 2.73 13.37
CA ALA A 50 9.82 1.65 14.26
C ALA A 50 10.67 1.57 15.54
N LYS A 51 11.91 2.05 15.50
CA LYS A 51 12.82 2.19 16.65
C LYS A 51 12.65 3.51 17.41
N GLY A 52 11.75 4.37 16.98
CA GLY A 52 11.45 5.65 17.62
C GLY A 52 12.31 6.83 17.16
N ALA A 53 13.05 6.68 16.05
CA ALA A 53 13.81 7.80 15.48
C ALA A 53 12.87 8.87 14.90
N THR A 54 13.29 10.13 14.97
CA THR A 54 12.60 11.26 14.32
C THR A 54 12.98 11.39 12.86
N LEU A 55 12.20 12.15 12.08
CA LEU A 55 12.57 12.46 10.69
C LEU A 55 13.91 13.20 10.60
N ALA A 56 14.25 14.02 11.60
CA ALA A 56 15.54 14.70 11.67
C ALA A 56 16.70 13.70 11.81
N ASP A 57 16.56 12.71 12.72
CA ASP A 57 17.55 11.66 12.91
C ASP A 57 17.74 10.84 11.63
N ILE A 58 16.63 10.54 10.93
CA ILE A 58 16.63 9.79 9.68
C ILE A 58 17.36 10.57 8.59
N THR A 59 17.11 11.88 8.45
CA THR A 59 17.78 12.75 7.47
C THR A 59 19.29 12.76 7.69
N VAL A 60 19.72 12.89 8.95
CA VAL A 60 21.16 12.84 9.31
C VAL A 60 21.73 11.47 8.95
N ARG A 61 21.05 10.38 9.28
CA ARG A 61 21.50 9.00 9.02
C ARG A 61 21.63 8.70 7.53
N LEU A 62 20.74 9.25 6.71
CA LEU A 62 20.78 9.10 5.25
C LEU A 62 21.84 9.99 4.57
N GLY A 63 22.62 10.77 5.35
CA GLY A 63 23.69 11.62 4.82
C GLY A 63 23.19 12.68 3.82
N GLY A 64 21.99 13.19 4.01
CA GLY A 64 21.34 14.14 3.10
C GLY A 64 20.70 13.49 1.87
N GLN A 65 20.75 12.17 1.73
CA GLN A 65 20.02 11.47 0.68
C GLN A 65 18.52 11.47 0.98
N VAL A 66 17.71 11.67 -0.05
CA VAL A 66 16.25 11.67 0.06
C VAL A 66 15.71 10.26 -0.03
N ALA A 67 14.81 9.90 0.90
CA ALA A 67 13.94 8.76 0.73
C ALA A 67 12.66 9.24 0.02
N GLU A 68 12.55 8.93 -1.26
CA GLU A 68 11.47 9.42 -2.15
C GLU A 68 10.07 9.09 -1.60
N GLY A 69 9.94 8.00 -0.85
CA GLY A 69 8.69 7.59 -0.22
C GLY A 69 8.11 8.61 0.76
N ILE A 70 8.94 9.49 1.36
CA ILE A 70 8.44 10.52 2.30
C ILE A 70 7.59 11.54 1.53
N GLY A 71 8.16 12.17 0.50
CA GLY A 71 7.41 13.13 -0.33
C GLY A 71 6.26 12.48 -1.10
N THR A 72 6.46 11.24 -1.58
CA THR A 72 5.39 10.48 -2.23
C THR A 72 4.21 10.24 -1.29
N THR A 73 4.46 9.94 -0.01
CA THR A 73 3.39 9.73 0.98
C THR A 73 2.53 10.99 1.16
N GLU A 74 3.15 12.16 1.24
CA GLU A 74 2.44 13.43 1.35
C GLU A 74 1.55 13.68 0.11
N ALA A 75 2.13 13.54 -1.08
CA ALA A 75 1.41 13.74 -2.32
C ALA A 75 0.24 12.76 -2.51
N ILE A 76 0.47 11.47 -2.26
CA ILE A 76 -0.57 10.43 -2.39
C ILE A 76 -1.67 10.61 -1.37
N HIS A 77 -1.35 11.00 -0.13
CA HIS A 77 -2.37 11.27 0.89
C HIS A 77 -3.34 12.37 0.42
N ALA A 78 -2.83 13.50 -0.09
CA ALA A 78 -3.64 14.60 -0.60
C ALA A 78 -4.46 14.19 -1.84
N LEU A 79 -3.83 13.50 -2.80
CA LEU A 79 -4.47 13.08 -4.04
C LEU A 79 -5.54 12.00 -3.83
N ALA A 80 -5.30 11.05 -2.92
CA ALA A 80 -6.28 10.02 -2.56
C ALA A 80 -7.51 10.64 -1.92
N ALA A 81 -7.32 11.60 -1.00
CA ALA A 81 -8.41 12.34 -0.38
C ALA A 81 -9.22 13.12 -1.42
N ALA A 82 -8.58 13.83 -2.33
CA ALA A 82 -9.24 14.59 -3.40
C ALA A 82 -10.06 13.69 -4.36
N LYS A 83 -9.63 12.44 -4.56
CA LYS A 83 -10.32 11.47 -5.42
C LYS A 83 -11.31 10.57 -4.65
N GLY A 84 -11.40 10.66 -3.33
CA GLY A 84 -12.21 9.77 -2.51
C GLY A 84 -11.75 8.31 -2.55
N VAL A 85 -10.45 8.06 -2.73
CA VAL A 85 -9.88 6.72 -2.78
C VAL A 85 -9.43 6.29 -1.38
N ASP A 86 -9.95 5.17 -0.89
CA ASP A 86 -9.54 4.61 0.41
C ASP A 86 -8.15 3.98 0.32
N MET A 87 -7.17 4.57 1.02
CA MET A 87 -5.77 4.13 1.09
C MET A 87 -5.29 4.10 2.54
N PRO A 88 -5.76 3.15 3.34
CA PRO A 88 -5.48 3.12 4.78
C PRO A 88 -3.99 2.99 5.12
N ILE A 89 -3.18 2.23 4.38
CA ILE A 89 -1.74 2.12 4.62
C ILE A 89 -1.07 3.46 4.34
N ALA A 90 -1.39 4.10 3.22
CA ALA A 90 -0.84 5.41 2.89
C ALA A 90 -1.26 6.47 3.93
N ALA A 91 -2.52 6.46 4.38
CA ALA A 91 -3.02 7.38 5.40
C ALA A 91 -2.32 7.18 6.75
N GLU A 92 -2.15 5.94 7.22
CA GLU A 92 -1.43 5.66 8.46
C GLU A 92 0.05 6.00 8.35
N THR A 93 0.68 5.77 7.19
CA THR A 93 2.06 6.17 6.94
C THR A 93 2.21 7.69 7.01
N TYR A 94 1.26 8.44 6.43
CA TYR A 94 1.23 9.90 6.53
C TYR A 94 1.14 10.36 7.99
N ARG A 95 0.24 9.79 8.79
CA ARG A 95 0.09 10.12 10.21
C ARG A 95 1.36 9.88 11.01
N VAL A 96 2.07 8.78 10.72
CA VAL A 96 3.35 8.48 11.37
C VAL A 96 4.41 9.49 10.98
N LEU A 97 4.51 9.84 9.70
CA LEU A 97 5.56 10.73 9.19
C LEU A 97 5.35 12.20 9.59
N PHE A 98 4.11 12.69 9.54
CA PHE A 98 3.80 14.11 9.58
C PHE A 98 2.97 14.54 10.79
N GLU A 99 2.20 13.61 11.40
CA GLU A 99 1.35 13.92 12.56
C GLU A 99 1.87 13.33 13.88
N GLY A 100 3.04 12.67 13.85
CA GLY A 100 3.68 12.12 15.04
C GLY A 100 2.97 10.90 15.64
N LYS A 101 2.10 10.21 14.88
CA LYS A 101 1.43 9.00 15.34
C LYS A 101 2.45 7.89 15.61
N PRO A 102 2.41 7.21 16.77
CA PRO A 102 3.31 6.10 17.04
C PRO A 102 3.14 4.96 16.03
N VAL A 103 4.25 4.43 15.49
CA VAL A 103 4.24 3.34 14.50
C VAL A 103 3.44 2.13 14.99
N ARG A 104 3.58 1.76 16.28
CA ARG A 104 2.86 0.63 16.87
C ARG A 104 1.34 0.81 16.86
N GLU A 105 0.88 2.05 17.06
CA GLU A 105 -0.55 2.38 17.02
C GLU A 105 -1.09 2.34 15.59
N ALA A 106 -0.35 2.90 14.63
CA ALA A 106 -0.69 2.81 13.22
C ALA A 106 -0.78 1.35 12.74
N MET A 107 0.21 0.52 13.10
CA MET A 107 0.21 -0.91 12.78
C MET A 107 -0.98 -1.65 13.39
N ARG A 108 -1.33 -1.37 14.66
CA ARG A 108 -2.49 -1.99 15.31
C ARG A 108 -3.78 -1.62 14.57
N GLY A 109 -3.99 -0.33 14.29
CA GLY A 109 -5.17 0.12 13.54
C GLY A 109 -5.31 -0.54 12.16
N LEU A 110 -4.18 -0.77 11.46
CA LEU A 110 -4.21 -1.50 10.18
C LEU A 110 -4.50 -2.99 10.33
N MET A 111 -4.07 -3.63 11.44
CA MET A 111 -4.33 -5.04 11.68
C MET A 111 -5.77 -5.32 12.14
N ASP A 112 -6.37 -4.36 12.85
CA ASP A 112 -7.74 -4.46 13.37
C ASP A 112 -8.81 -4.21 12.29
N ARG A 113 -8.44 -3.68 11.12
CA ARG A 113 -9.38 -3.51 10.00
C ARG A 113 -9.83 -4.87 9.46
N GLU A 114 -11.13 -5.01 9.25
CA GLU A 114 -11.73 -6.24 8.72
C GLU A 114 -11.20 -6.59 7.32
N ARG A 115 -10.96 -7.88 7.09
CA ARG A 115 -10.42 -8.40 5.82
C ARG A 115 -11.37 -8.19 4.63
N GLY A 116 -12.66 -7.97 4.88
CA GLY A 116 -13.69 -7.80 3.85
C GLY A 116 -13.58 -6.50 3.03
N GLU A 117 -12.88 -5.48 3.53
CA GLU A 117 -12.75 -4.20 2.85
C GLU A 117 -11.67 -4.18 1.74
N GLU A 118 -10.83 -5.20 1.66
CA GLU A 118 -9.73 -5.23 0.67
C GLU A 118 -10.23 -5.32 -0.78
N LEU A 119 -11.40 -5.90 -0.99
CA LEU A 119 -12.03 -6.09 -2.30
C LEU A 119 -13.24 -5.17 -2.53
N SER A 120 -13.51 -4.24 -1.62
CA SER A 120 -14.55 -3.24 -1.83
C SER A 120 -14.10 -2.21 -2.88
N GLY A 121 -14.97 -1.88 -3.81
CA GLY A 121 -14.69 -0.97 -4.92
C GLY A 121 -14.56 -1.69 -6.28
N PRO A 122 -13.87 -1.09 -7.26
CA PRO A 122 -13.82 -1.61 -8.64
C PRO A 122 -13.26 -3.03 -8.78
N LEU A 123 -12.42 -3.49 -7.84
CA LEU A 123 -11.89 -4.86 -7.82
C LEU A 123 -12.93 -5.90 -7.43
N ALA A 124 -14.00 -5.53 -6.73
CA ALA A 124 -15.15 -6.40 -6.52
C ALA A 124 -15.88 -6.72 -7.84
N ASN A 125 -15.79 -5.83 -8.82
CA ASN A 125 -16.33 -6.05 -10.15
C ASN A 125 -15.46 -6.96 -11.02
N VAL A 126 -14.16 -7.09 -10.74
CA VAL A 126 -13.27 -8.02 -11.46
C VAL A 126 -13.65 -9.47 -11.14
N SER A 127 -13.98 -9.80 -9.89
CA SER A 127 -14.50 -11.14 -9.54
C SER A 127 -15.86 -11.41 -10.18
N ARG A 128 -16.68 -10.36 -10.41
CA ARG A 128 -17.96 -10.47 -11.10
C ARG A 128 -17.77 -10.64 -12.60
N LEU A 129 -16.82 -9.95 -13.21
CA LEU A 129 -16.43 -10.10 -14.62
C LEU A 129 -15.84 -11.48 -14.90
N LEU A 130 -14.99 -12.01 -14.02
CA LEU A 130 -14.45 -13.37 -14.14
C LEU A 130 -15.53 -14.45 -14.05
N ARG A 131 -16.59 -14.25 -13.26
CA ARG A 131 -17.76 -15.15 -13.23
C ARG A 131 -18.60 -15.08 -14.52
N VAL A 132 -18.69 -13.91 -15.12
CA VAL A 132 -19.45 -13.72 -16.38
C VAL A 132 -18.69 -14.29 -17.59
N THR A 133 -17.35 -14.31 -17.55
CA THR A 133 -16.52 -14.87 -18.63
C THR A 133 -16.27 -16.39 -18.51
N GLY A 134 -16.90 -17.08 -17.55
CA GLY A 134 -16.81 -18.54 -17.42
C GLY A 134 -15.45 -19.08 -16.98
N VAL A 135 -14.56 -18.21 -16.48
CA VAL A 135 -13.33 -18.64 -15.82
C VAL A 135 -13.69 -19.09 -14.41
N THR A 136 -14.02 -20.38 -14.26
CA THR A 136 -14.20 -20.99 -12.94
C THR A 136 -12.85 -21.04 -12.24
N THR A 137 -12.71 -20.32 -11.14
CA THR A 137 -11.69 -20.61 -10.13
C THR A 137 -12.07 -21.96 -9.54
N GLY A 138 -11.24 -22.99 -9.80
CA GLY A 138 -11.53 -24.41 -9.62
C GLY A 138 -11.80 -24.88 -8.19
N ASP A 139 -12.93 -24.50 -7.62
CA ASP A 139 -13.42 -25.01 -6.34
C ASP A 139 -14.94 -25.30 -6.34
N ASP A 140 -15.50 -25.64 -7.50
CA ASP A 140 -16.84 -26.21 -7.59
C ASP A 140 -16.72 -27.73 -7.70
N ARG A 141 -16.28 -28.41 -6.64
CA ARG A 141 -16.61 -29.85 -6.45
C ARG A 141 -17.96 -29.94 -5.74
N PRO A 142 -18.94 -30.68 -6.32
CA PRO A 142 -20.17 -30.97 -5.60
C PRO A 142 -19.83 -31.81 -4.34
N PRO A 143 -20.57 -31.65 -3.24
CA PRO A 143 -20.41 -32.51 -2.06
C PRO A 143 -20.78 -33.93 -2.42
N GLU A 144 -19.96 -34.90 -1.98
CA GLU A 144 -20.28 -36.34 -2.01
C GLU A 144 -21.47 -36.67 -1.11
#